data_4a24301594daf84d481e1d4163bdfef8
#
_entry.id   4a24301594daf84d481e1d4163bdfef8
#
_cell.length_a   1.000
_cell.length_b   1.000
_cell.length_c   1.000
_cell.angle_alpha   90.00
_cell.angle_beta   90.00
_cell.angle_gamma   90.00
#
_symmetry.space_group_name_H-M   'P 1'
#
loop_
_entity.id
_entity.type
_entity.pdbx_description
1 polymer ?
#
loop_
_entity_poly.entity_id
_entity_poly.type
_entity_poly.pdbx_seq_one_letter_code
_entity_poly.pdbx_strand_id
1 'polypeptide(L)'
;MTKSDGQGREERKALQRARILEAAREIFFRDGFMAANLDEVALSAGVAKGTLYRYFESKGDLYVALLAENGRAFEERMREVADAPGSASERIRKLGRFYFDHWTRNHTYFQIFWALENPAVTGDLPKQAVAAVIRLWEDCLRILADVIRGGVESGEFGPCDTWEVANILWTVANGLLQTEQAGPRRALLGAKTPEQAFHDMVELFLRGLAAPSR
;
A
#
# COMPACT_ATOMS: atom_id res chain seq x y z
N MET A 1 -26.09 10.35 34.31
CA MET A 1 -24.77 11.03 34.20
C MET A 1 -23.62 10.06 33.87
N THR A 2 -23.72 9.17 32.89
CA THR A 2 -22.73 8.12 32.65
C THR A 2 -22.35 7.85 31.18
N LYS A 3 -22.92 8.58 30.19
CA LYS A 3 -22.53 8.46 28.77
C LYS A 3 -21.39 9.40 28.34
N SER A 4 -21.21 10.54 29.01
CA SER A 4 -20.20 11.54 28.66
C SER A 4 -18.77 11.15 29.09
N ASP A 5 -18.60 10.44 30.21
CA ASP A 5 -17.28 10.04 30.71
C ASP A 5 -16.63 8.92 29.87
N GLY A 6 -17.43 8.04 29.29
CA GLY A 6 -16.95 6.97 28.43
C GLY A 6 -16.41 7.50 27.08
N GLN A 7 -17.14 8.41 26.46
CA GLN A 7 -16.71 9.02 25.19
C GLN A 7 -15.39 9.81 25.34
N GLY A 8 -15.24 10.63 26.33
CA GLY A 8 -14.00 11.39 26.56
C GLY A 8 -12.80 10.50 26.93
N ARG A 9 -13.02 9.27 27.43
CA ARG A 9 -11.95 8.31 27.68
C ARG A 9 -11.50 7.61 26.39
N GLU A 10 -12.43 7.24 25.54
CA GLU A 10 -12.11 6.61 24.25
C GLU A 10 -11.46 7.60 23.28
N GLU A 11 -11.92 8.84 23.25
CA GLU A 11 -11.28 9.91 22.46
C GLU A 11 -9.84 10.16 22.89
N ARG A 12 -9.58 10.23 24.21
CA ARG A 12 -8.20 10.36 24.74
C ARG A 12 -7.33 9.18 24.37
N LYS A 13 -7.88 7.96 24.41
CA LYS A 13 -7.18 6.73 24.02
C LYS A 13 -6.85 6.73 22.52
N ALA A 14 -7.80 7.12 21.68
CA ALA A 14 -7.59 7.22 20.24
C ALA A 14 -6.52 8.29 19.91
N LEU A 15 -6.59 9.47 20.55
CA LEU A 15 -5.60 10.53 20.36
C LEU A 15 -4.19 10.09 20.79
N GLN A 16 -4.08 9.37 21.91
CA GLN A 16 -2.79 8.88 22.38
C GLN A 16 -2.23 7.78 21.45
N ARG A 17 -3.09 6.90 20.94
CA ARG A 17 -2.71 5.92 19.93
C ARG A 17 -2.19 6.58 18.64
N ALA A 18 -2.89 7.62 18.16
CA ALA A 18 -2.47 8.38 16.98
C ALA A 18 -1.11 9.06 17.18
N ARG A 19 -0.84 9.63 18.37
CA ARG A 19 0.47 10.23 18.69
C ARG A 19 1.60 9.19 18.68
N ILE A 20 1.36 7.98 19.19
CA ILE A 20 2.35 6.90 19.15
C ILE A 20 2.62 6.47 17.71
N LEU A 21 1.58 6.34 16.87
CA LEU A 21 1.74 5.98 15.46
C LEU A 21 2.49 7.04 14.66
N GLU A 22 2.25 8.33 14.93
CA GLU A 22 2.97 9.42 14.29
C GLU A 22 4.46 9.42 14.66
N ALA A 23 4.79 9.29 15.94
CA ALA A 23 6.17 9.15 16.39
C ALA A 23 6.86 7.89 15.80
N ALA A 24 6.14 6.77 15.74
CA ALA A 24 6.63 5.54 15.14
C ALA A 24 6.89 5.71 13.64
N ARG A 25 6.01 6.42 12.93
CA ARG A 25 6.17 6.74 11.51
C ARG A 25 7.50 7.44 11.26
N GLU A 26 7.79 8.50 11.98
CA GLU A 26 9.02 9.28 11.82
C GLU A 26 10.27 8.42 12.07
N ILE A 27 10.25 7.60 13.11
CA ILE A 27 11.41 6.77 13.50
C ILE A 27 11.60 5.60 12.55
N PHE A 28 10.53 4.89 12.16
CA PHE A 28 10.63 3.84 11.16
C PHE A 28 11.04 4.37 9.77
N PHE A 29 10.66 5.60 9.44
CA PHE A 29 11.07 6.24 8.18
C PHE A 29 12.54 6.61 8.18
N ARG A 30 13.06 7.07 9.30
CA ARG A 30 14.45 7.45 9.45
C ARG A 30 15.38 6.24 9.51
N ASP A 31 15.03 5.24 10.32
CA ASP A 31 15.94 4.17 10.73
C ASP A 31 15.62 2.81 10.09
N GLY A 32 14.44 2.66 9.49
CA GLY A 32 13.91 1.37 9.06
C GLY A 32 13.43 0.49 10.22
N PHE A 33 12.78 -0.64 9.89
CA PHE A 33 12.20 -1.53 10.90
C PHE A 33 13.26 -2.09 11.86
N MET A 34 14.40 -2.56 11.33
CA MET A 34 15.39 -3.27 12.13
C MET A 34 16.05 -2.36 13.18
N ALA A 35 16.46 -1.15 12.79
CA ALA A 35 17.21 -0.24 13.66
C ALA A 35 16.32 0.62 14.57
N ALA A 36 15.04 0.78 14.26
CA ALA A 36 14.10 1.60 15.03
C ALA A 36 14.02 1.19 16.51
N ASN A 37 14.09 2.18 17.41
CA ASN A 37 14.08 2.00 18.86
C ASN A 37 12.72 2.46 19.45
N LEU A 38 12.02 1.54 20.15
CA LEU A 38 10.72 1.84 20.78
C LEU A 38 10.84 2.80 21.98
N ASP A 39 11.98 2.89 22.62
CA ASP A 39 12.19 3.87 23.70
C ASP A 39 12.21 5.29 23.14
N GLU A 40 12.78 5.47 21.96
CA GLU A 40 12.73 6.74 21.24
C GLU A 40 11.34 7.07 20.74
N VAL A 41 10.57 6.08 20.25
CA VAL A 41 9.15 6.24 19.88
C VAL A 41 8.34 6.72 21.09
N ALA A 42 8.51 6.09 22.26
CA ALA A 42 7.80 6.49 23.48
C ALA A 42 8.13 7.93 23.90
N LEU A 43 9.43 8.30 23.85
CA LEU A 43 9.91 9.64 24.15
C LEU A 43 9.31 10.68 23.17
N SER A 44 9.39 10.43 21.87
CA SER A 44 8.85 11.30 20.83
C SER A 44 7.33 11.48 20.94
N ALA A 45 6.60 10.40 21.26
CA ALA A 45 5.16 10.44 21.48
C ALA A 45 4.74 11.11 22.81
N GLY A 46 5.69 11.43 23.69
CA GLY A 46 5.43 12.00 25.01
C GLY A 46 4.69 11.03 25.94
N VAL A 47 5.02 9.73 25.88
CA VAL A 47 4.42 8.69 26.71
C VAL A 47 5.48 7.86 27.44
N ALA A 48 5.12 7.28 28.59
CA ALA A 48 5.98 6.31 29.24
C ALA A 48 6.07 5.01 28.41
N LYS A 49 7.22 4.32 28.42
CA LYS A 49 7.45 3.05 27.75
C LYS A 49 6.34 2.01 28.04
N GLY A 50 5.95 1.86 29.30
CA GLY A 50 4.84 0.97 29.70
C GLY A 50 3.48 1.38 29.09
N THR A 51 3.29 2.65 28.79
CA THR A 51 2.09 3.11 28.09
C THR A 51 2.13 2.71 26.62
N LEU A 52 3.27 2.81 25.94
CA LEU A 52 3.43 2.32 24.57
C LEU A 52 3.10 0.84 24.47
N TYR A 53 3.67 0.00 25.34
CA TYR A 53 3.42 -1.45 25.35
C TYR A 53 1.98 -1.84 25.71
N ARG A 54 1.22 -0.97 26.33
CA ARG A 54 -0.23 -1.17 26.54
C ARG A 54 -1.05 -0.98 25.27
N TYR A 55 -0.55 -0.21 24.29
CA TYR A 55 -1.19 -0.01 22.99
C TYR A 55 -0.71 -0.98 21.93
N PHE A 56 0.56 -1.38 21.98
CA PHE A 56 1.22 -2.21 20.99
C PHE A 56 2.14 -3.21 21.71
N GLU A 57 1.85 -4.49 21.55
CA GLU A 57 2.53 -5.56 22.30
C GLU A 57 3.99 -5.71 21.88
N SER A 58 4.32 -5.34 20.65
CA SER A 58 5.66 -5.47 20.08
C SER A 58 5.97 -4.37 19.07
N LYS A 59 7.24 -4.27 18.67
CA LYS A 59 7.69 -3.44 17.56
C LYS A 59 6.98 -3.82 16.24
N GLY A 60 6.80 -5.12 16.02
CA GLY A 60 6.08 -5.63 14.85
C GLY A 60 4.60 -5.24 14.85
N ASP A 61 3.92 -5.29 15.99
CA ASP A 61 2.53 -4.87 16.12
C ASP A 61 2.36 -3.38 15.81
N LEU A 62 3.25 -2.54 16.36
CA LEU A 62 3.27 -1.10 16.05
C LEU A 62 3.53 -0.81 14.56
N TYR A 63 4.47 -1.54 13.96
CA TYR A 63 4.82 -1.39 12.55
C TYR A 63 3.63 -1.75 11.62
N VAL A 64 2.98 -2.87 11.89
CA VAL A 64 1.81 -3.30 11.12
C VAL A 64 0.60 -2.40 11.34
N ALA A 65 0.41 -1.89 12.55
CA ALA A 65 -0.65 -0.92 12.81
C ALA A 65 -0.46 0.37 11.99
N LEU A 66 0.79 0.81 11.83
CA LEU A 66 1.14 1.95 10.98
C LEU A 66 0.84 1.66 9.50
N LEU A 67 1.22 0.48 9.01
CA LEU A 67 0.94 0.07 7.63
C LEU A 67 -0.56 -0.07 7.36
N ALA A 68 -1.31 -0.66 8.29
CA ALA A 68 -2.75 -0.86 8.15
C ALA A 68 -3.54 0.46 8.14
N GLU A 69 -3.07 1.49 8.83
CA GLU A 69 -3.72 2.81 8.81
C GLU A 69 -3.59 3.47 7.43
N ASN A 70 -2.39 3.49 6.87
CA ASN A 70 -2.15 4.02 5.52
C ASN A 70 -2.83 3.14 4.45
N GLY A 71 -2.76 1.83 4.60
CA GLY A 71 -3.29 0.87 3.64
C GLY A 71 -4.81 0.95 3.48
N ARG A 72 -5.57 1.18 4.55
CA ARG A 72 -7.03 1.38 4.45
C ARG A 72 -7.38 2.63 3.66
N ALA A 73 -6.74 3.75 3.95
CA ALA A 73 -6.96 4.99 3.21
C ALA A 73 -6.60 4.83 1.71
N PHE A 74 -5.56 4.07 1.42
CA PHE A 74 -5.17 3.73 0.06
C PHE A 74 -6.23 2.85 -0.63
N GLU A 75 -6.70 1.79 0.02
CA GLU A 75 -7.73 0.89 -0.50
C GLU A 75 -9.03 1.62 -0.79
N GLU A 76 -9.51 2.45 0.14
CA GLU A 76 -10.72 3.26 -0.03
C GLU A 76 -10.61 4.15 -1.26
N ARG A 77 -9.47 4.84 -1.41
CA ARG A 77 -9.24 5.72 -2.56
C ARG A 77 -9.09 4.95 -3.87
N MET A 78 -8.45 3.78 -3.84
CA MET A 78 -8.35 2.89 -4.98
C MET A 78 -9.74 2.43 -5.46
N ARG A 79 -10.63 2.11 -4.52
CA ARG A 79 -12.02 1.72 -4.79
C ARG A 79 -12.80 2.86 -5.45
N GLU A 80 -12.71 4.08 -4.91
CA GLU A 80 -13.34 5.26 -5.51
C GLU A 80 -12.90 5.48 -6.97
N VAL A 81 -11.61 5.30 -7.25
CA VAL A 81 -11.06 5.43 -8.61
C VAL A 81 -11.56 4.29 -9.52
N ALA A 82 -11.65 3.06 -9.00
CA ALA A 82 -12.13 1.90 -9.74
C ALA A 82 -13.63 2.01 -10.08
N ASP A 83 -14.43 2.62 -9.20
CA ASP A 83 -15.87 2.79 -9.37
C ASP A 83 -16.23 4.03 -10.25
N ALA A 84 -15.23 4.81 -10.65
CA ALA A 84 -15.45 5.96 -11.50
C ALA A 84 -16.07 5.56 -12.86
N PRO A 85 -16.95 6.38 -13.45
CA PRO A 85 -17.55 6.09 -14.74
C PRO A 85 -16.49 5.98 -15.85
N GLY A 86 -16.75 5.08 -16.81
CA GLY A 86 -15.89 4.84 -17.96
C GLY A 86 -15.76 3.36 -18.31
N SER A 87 -15.06 3.07 -19.41
CA SER A 87 -14.72 1.72 -19.84
C SER A 87 -13.72 1.07 -18.88
N ALA A 88 -13.54 -0.24 -18.96
CA ALA A 88 -12.56 -0.95 -18.14
C ALA A 88 -11.14 -0.42 -18.39
N SER A 89 -10.77 -0.16 -19.65
CA SER A 89 -9.48 0.44 -20.00
C SER A 89 -9.30 1.83 -19.39
N GLU A 90 -10.30 2.68 -19.40
CA GLU A 90 -10.23 4.01 -18.79
C GLU A 90 -10.04 3.91 -17.26
N ARG A 91 -10.76 2.99 -16.60
CA ARG A 91 -10.62 2.74 -15.17
C ARG A 91 -9.25 2.21 -14.81
N ILE A 92 -8.69 1.27 -15.60
CA ILE A 92 -7.31 0.76 -15.39
C ILE A 92 -6.28 1.89 -15.58
N ARG A 93 -6.43 2.79 -16.57
CA ARG A 93 -5.55 3.96 -16.73
C ARG A 93 -5.61 4.90 -15.52
N LYS A 94 -6.83 5.15 -14.99
CA LYS A 94 -7.01 5.98 -13.80
C LYS A 94 -6.39 5.33 -12.56
N LEU A 95 -6.57 4.02 -12.38
CA LEU A 95 -5.96 3.23 -11.30
C LEU A 95 -4.43 3.26 -11.40
N GLY A 96 -3.88 3.05 -12.59
CA GLY A 96 -2.43 3.10 -12.80
C GLY A 96 -1.85 4.47 -12.46
N ARG A 97 -2.48 5.56 -12.90
CA ARG A 97 -2.07 6.93 -12.55
C ARG A 97 -2.16 7.18 -11.05
N PHE A 98 -3.28 6.82 -10.43
CA PHE A 98 -3.46 6.93 -8.98
C PHE A 98 -2.37 6.16 -8.22
N TYR A 99 -2.09 4.92 -8.63
CA TYR A 99 -1.08 4.06 -8.01
C TYR A 99 0.31 4.69 -8.10
N PHE A 100 0.72 5.14 -9.28
CA PHE A 100 2.00 5.80 -9.51
C PHE A 100 2.12 7.08 -8.67
N ASP A 101 1.14 7.98 -8.74
CA ASP A 101 1.11 9.24 -8.00
C ASP A 101 1.13 9.05 -6.49
N HIS A 102 0.40 8.04 -5.99
CA HIS A 102 0.35 7.74 -4.56
C HIS A 102 1.73 7.31 -4.05
N TRP A 103 2.35 6.34 -4.70
CA TRP A 103 3.60 5.76 -4.23
C TRP A 103 4.82 6.63 -4.49
N THR A 104 4.82 7.45 -5.51
CA THR A 104 5.88 8.44 -5.73
C THR A 104 5.83 9.58 -4.72
N ARG A 105 4.63 10.04 -4.34
CA ARG A 105 4.47 11.05 -3.27
C ARG A 105 4.70 10.49 -1.86
N ASN A 106 4.38 9.22 -1.65
CA ASN A 106 4.50 8.53 -0.37
C ASN A 106 5.61 7.49 -0.40
N HIS A 107 6.73 7.86 -1.02
CA HIS A 107 7.86 6.96 -1.29
C HIS A 107 8.36 6.20 -0.06
N THR A 108 8.43 6.87 1.09
CA THR A 108 8.90 6.26 2.34
C THR A 108 7.93 5.17 2.83
N TYR A 109 6.62 5.38 2.67
CA TYR A 109 5.63 4.31 2.92
C TYR A 109 5.80 3.14 1.95
N PHE A 110 6.11 3.42 0.69
CA PHE A 110 6.39 2.37 -0.29
C PHE A 110 7.60 1.52 0.14
N GLN A 111 8.68 2.13 0.61
CA GLN A 111 9.86 1.42 1.11
C GLN A 111 9.53 0.55 2.33
N ILE A 112 8.78 1.09 3.30
CA ILE A 112 8.36 0.36 4.49
C ILE A 112 7.47 -0.82 4.12
N PHE A 113 6.52 -0.61 3.25
CA PHE A 113 5.59 -1.63 2.76
C PHE A 113 6.35 -2.75 2.03
N TRP A 114 7.32 -2.37 1.20
CA TRP A 114 8.14 -3.30 0.44
C TRP A 114 9.19 -4.03 1.29
N ALA A 115 9.56 -3.48 2.44
CA ALA A 115 10.44 -4.17 3.39
C ALA A 115 9.83 -5.50 3.89
N LEU A 116 8.52 -5.67 3.80
CA LEU A 116 7.83 -6.93 4.13
C LEU A 116 8.15 -8.08 3.16
N GLU A 117 8.70 -7.80 1.98
CA GLU A 117 9.23 -8.84 1.09
C GLU A 117 10.58 -9.41 1.61
N ASN A 118 11.20 -8.74 2.57
CA ASN A 118 12.45 -9.22 3.18
C ASN A 118 12.15 -10.24 4.30
N PRO A 119 12.59 -11.51 4.17
CA PRO A 119 12.39 -12.53 5.19
C PRO A 119 12.94 -12.15 6.57
N ALA A 120 14.00 -11.32 6.64
CA ALA A 120 14.55 -10.84 7.91
C ALA A 120 13.58 -9.90 8.64
N VAL A 121 12.78 -9.13 7.91
CA VAL A 121 11.74 -8.26 8.47
C VAL A 121 10.52 -9.10 8.89
N THR A 122 10.04 -9.95 7.99
CA THR A 122 8.84 -10.77 8.22
C THR A 122 9.06 -11.83 9.31
N GLY A 123 10.29 -12.33 9.48
CA GLY A 123 10.63 -13.29 10.53
C GLY A 123 10.47 -12.73 11.95
N ASP A 124 10.62 -11.42 12.12
CA ASP A 124 10.46 -10.72 13.40
C ASP A 124 9.04 -10.21 13.64
N LEU A 125 8.14 -10.34 12.65
CA LEU A 125 6.77 -9.89 12.75
C LEU A 125 5.83 -10.97 13.31
N PRO A 126 4.85 -10.61 14.15
CA PRO A 126 3.79 -11.53 14.54
C PRO A 126 3.05 -12.07 13.30
N LYS A 127 2.82 -13.37 13.24
CA LYS A 127 2.14 -14.02 12.09
C LYS A 127 0.77 -13.37 11.77
N GLN A 128 0.03 -12.96 12.78
CA GLN A 128 -1.26 -12.28 12.62
C GLN A 128 -1.11 -10.91 11.94
N ALA A 129 -0.01 -10.23 12.23
CA ALA A 129 0.34 -8.95 11.66
C ALA A 129 0.68 -9.08 10.16
N VAL A 130 1.51 -10.05 9.80
CA VAL A 130 1.81 -10.39 8.39
C VAL A 130 0.54 -10.75 7.64
N ALA A 131 -0.32 -11.60 8.23
CA ALA A 131 -1.59 -11.98 7.63
C ALA A 131 -2.54 -10.79 7.40
N ALA A 132 -2.51 -9.78 8.27
CA ALA A 132 -3.32 -8.56 8.08
C ALA A 132 -2.86 -7.73 6.88
N VAL A 133 -1.55 -7.63 6.67
CA VAL A 133 -0.99 -6.94 5.49
C VAL A 133 -1.28 -7.71 4.20
N ILE A 134 -1.13 -9.04 4.23
CA ILE A 134 -1.46 -9.88 3.06
C ILE A 134 -2.92 -9.69 2.67
N ARG A 135 -3.85 -9.68 3.62
CA ARG A 135 -5.28 -9.42 3.34
C ARG A 135 -5.49 -8.06 2.67
N LEU A 136 -4.80 -7.02 3.14
CA LEU A 136 -4.88 -5.70 2.51
C LEU A 136 -4.39 -5.73 1.04
N TRP A 137 -3.32 -6.45 0.76
CA TRP A 137 -2.84 -6.64 -0.61
C TRP A 137 -3.86 -7.38 -1.46
N GLU A 138 -4.45 -8.46 -0.94
CA GLU A 138 -5.51 -9.22 -1.60
C GLU A 138 -6.73 -8.34 -1.92
N ASP A 139 -7.15 -7.48 -0.98
CA ASP A 139 -8.28 -6.58 -1.18
C ASP A 139 -8.00 -5.54 -2.28
N CYS A 140 -6.80 -4.96 -2.31
CA CYS A 140 -6.38 -4.07 -3.40
C CYS A 140 -6.30 -4.79 -4.76
N LEU A 141 -5.72 -6.00 -4.79
CA LEU A 141 -5.68 -6.82 -6.01
C LEU A 141 -7.07 -7.20 -6.51
N ARG A 142 -8.00 -7.47 -5.60
CA ARG A 142 -9.39 -7.80 -5.94
C ARG A 142 -10.09 -6.63 -6.64
N ILE A 143 -9.86 -5.39 -6.19
CA ILE A 143 -10.38 -4.19 -6.86
C ILE A 143 -9.92 -4.15 -8.32
N LEU A 144 -8.64 -4.38 -8.58
CA LEU A 144 -8.10 -4.40 -9.94
C LEU A 144 -8.65 -5.57 -10.77
N ALA A 145 -8.71 -6.78 -10.18
CA ALA A 145 -9.26 -7.96 -10.83
C ALA A 145 -10.74 -7.79 -11.20
N ASP A 146 -11.53 -7.11 -10.36
CA ASP A 146 -12.94 -6.83 -10.62
C ASP A 146 -13.13 -5.84 -11.79
N VAL A 147 -12.26 -4.83 -11.92
CA VAL A 147 -12.27 -3.93 -13.09
C VAL A 147 -11.92 -4.71 -14.36
N ILE A 148 -10.92 -5.60 -14.32
CA ILE A 148 -10.56 -6.46 -15.47
C ILE A 148 -11.72 -7.38 -15.82
N ARG A 149 -12.38 -7.99 -14.82
CA ARG A 149 -13.55 -8.86 -15.02
C ARG A 149 -14.69 -8.12 -15.71
N GLY A 150 -15.00 -6.91 -15.28
CA GLY A 150 -15.99 -6.07 -15.96
C GLY A 150 -15.65 -5.81 -17.42
N GLY A 151 -14.36 -5.66 -17.77
CA GLY A 151 -13.90 -5.55 -19.15
C GLY A 151 -14.10 -6.83 -19.97
N VAL A 152 -13.88 -8.00 -19.35
CA VAL A 152 -14.15 -9.30 -19.99
C VAL A 152 -15.64 -9.51 -20.21
N GLU A 153 -16.47 -9.22 -19.20
CA GLU A 153 -17.92 -9.36 -19.25
C GLU A 153 -18.57 -8.42 -20.27
N SER A 154 -18.04 -7.21 -20.45
CA SER A 154 -18.50 -6.26 -21.47
C SER A 154 -17.99 -6.56 -22.89
N GLY A 155 -17.06 -7.50 -23.03
CA GLY A 155 -16.42 -7.82 -24.32
C GLY A 155 -15.33 -6.81 -24.73
N GLU A 156 -14.94 -5.88 -23.87
CA GLU A 156 -13.81 -4.98 -24.12
C GLU A 156 -12.49 -5.73 -24.08
N PHE A 157 -12.38 -6.72 -23.19
CA PHE A 157 -11.22 -7.61 -23.05
C PHE A 157 -11.53 -9.03 -23.51
N GLY A 158 -10.50 -9.71 -24.00
CA GLY A 158 -10.54 -11.14 -24.27
C GLY A 158 -10.63 -11.96 -22.97
N PRO A 159 -11.02 -13.25 -23.07
CA PRO A 159 -11.06 -14.15 -21.92
C PRO A 159 -9.69 -14.28 -21.27
N CYS A 160 -9.61 -14.10 -19.95
CA CYS A 160 -8.37 -14.27 -19.18
C CYS A 160 -8.67 -14.63 -17.71
N ASP A 161 -7.67 -15.14 -17.00
CA ASP A 161 -7.71 -15.19 -15.54
C ASP A 161 -7.46 -13.79 -15.00
N THR A 162 -8.53 -13.16 -14.51
CA THR A 162 -8.51 -11.76 -14.07
C THR A 162 -7.66 -11.54 -12.83
N TRP A 163 -7.55 -12.54 -11.95
CA TRP A 163 -6.69 -12.51 -10.77
C TRP A 163 -5.22 -12.61 -11.16
N GLU A 164 -4.87 -13.53 -12.05
CA GLU A 164 -3.50 -13.68 -12.54
C GLU A 164 -3.03 -12.41 -13.24
N VAL A 165 -3.85 -11.85 -14.13
CA VAL A 165 -3.54 -10.60 -14.83
C VAL A 165 -3.36 -9.43 -13.85
N ALA A 166 -4.23 -9.30 -12.84
CA ALA A 166 -4.09 -8.27 -11.81
C ALA A 166 -2.77 -8.42 -11.04
N ASN A 167 -2.40 -9.65 -10.67
CA ASN A 167 -1.14 -9.95 -9.99
C ASN A 167 0.08 -9.61 -10.84
N ILE A 168 0.09 -9.97 -12.12
CA ILE A 168 1.19 -9.67 -13.03
C ILE A 168 1.32 -8.14 -13.19
N LEU A 169 0.22 -7.44 -13.43
CA LEU A 169 0.22 -5.98 -13.57
C LEU A 169 0.76 -5.29 -12.32
N TRP A 170 0.30 -5.73 -11.13
CA TRP A 170 0.77 -5.21 -9.86
C TRP A 170 2.26 -5.47 -9.63
N THR A 171 2.74 -6.68 -9.94
CA THR A 171 4.15 -7.04 -9.81
C THR A 171 5.06 -6.19 -10.70
N VAL A 172 4.66 -5.99 -11.96
CA VAL A 172 5.42 -5.15 -12.89
C VAL A 172 5.39 -3.68 -12.46
N ALA A 173 4.24 -3.18 -12.01
CA ALA A 173 4.09 -1.82 -11.49
C ALA A 173 5.04 -1.55 -10.31
N ASN A 174 5.11 -2.48 -9.35
CA ASN A 174 6.04 -2.39 -8.22
C ASN A 174 7.50 -2.47 -8.65
N GLY A 175 7.83 -3.35 -9.59
CA GLY A 175 9.18 -3.45 -10.15
C GLY A 175 9.64 -2.15 -10.81
N LEU A 176 8.75 -1.42 -11.49
CA LEU A 176 9.04 -0.10 -12.06
C LEU A 176 9.25 0.95 -10.97
N LEU A 177 8.37 1.02 -9.96
CA LEU A 177 8.52 1.95 -8.84
C LEU A 177 9.83 1.73 -8.06
N GLN A 178 10.25 0.49 -7.85
CA GLN A 178 11.55 0.19 -7.24
C GLN A 178 12.73 0.62 -8.12
N THR A 179 12.59 0.51 -9.44
CA THR A 179 13.66 0.87 -10.38
C THR A 179 13.94 2.38 -10.37
N GLU A 180 12.95 3.20 -10.07
CA GLU A 180 13.11 4.65 -9.95
C GLU A 180 14.21 5.02 -8.93
N GLN A 181 14.40 4.19 -7.93
CA GLN A 181 15.31 4.44 -6.81
C GLN A 181 16.64 3.67 -6.91
N ALA A 182 16.67 2.61 -7.71
CA ALA A 182 17.87 1.81 -7.94
C ALA A 182 18.71 2.43 -9.05
N GLY A 183 19.63 3.35 -8.70
CA GLY A 183 20.45 4.12 -9.63
C GLY A 183 20.99 3.35 -10.85
N PRO A 184 21.57 2.13 -10.71
CA PRO A 184 22.06 1.38 -11.87
C PRO A 184 20.95 0.89 -12.80
N ARG A 185 19.79 0.50 -12.28
CA ARG A 185 18.67 -0.01 -13.10
C ARG A 185 17.93 1.11 -13.82
N ARG A 186 17.93 2.33 -13.28
CA ARG A 186 17.32 3.49 -13.93
C ARG A 186 17.97 3.78 -15.29
N ALA A 187 19.28 3.57 -15.41
CA ALA A 187 19.98 3.75 -16.67
C ALA A 187 19.46 2.84 -17.79
N LEU A 188 18.85 1.69 -17.45
CA LEU A 188 18.27 0.76 -18.43
C LEU A 188 16.91 1.22 -18.98
N LEU A 189 16.22 2.15 -18.32
CA LEU A 189 14.98 2.74 -18.82
C LEU A 189 15.23 3.77 -19.95
N GLY A 190 16.49 4.08 -20.24
CA GLY A 190 16.88 5.02 -21.29
C GLY A 190 16.46 6.46 -21.00
N ALA A 191 15.98 7.17 -22.01
CA ALA A 191 15.58 8.58 -21.91
C ALA A 191 14.17 8.78 -21.33
N LYS A 192 13.41 7.71 -21.05
CA LYS A 192 12.04 7.81 -20.51
C LYS A 192 12.05 8.21 -19.05
N THR A 193 11.10 9.05 -18.66
CA THR A 193 10.82 9.29 -17.25
C THR A 193 10.15 8.04 -16.63
N PRO A 194 10.24 7.84 -15.30
CA PRO A 194 9.53 6.76 -14.63
C PRO A 194 8.03 6.79 -14.88
N GLU A 195 7.42 7.97 -14.90
CA GLU A 195 6.01 8.16 -15.22
C GLU A 195 5.68 7.69 -16.65
N GLN A 196 6.51 8.02 -17.63
CA GLN A 196 6.35 7.55 -19.02
C GLN A 196 6.48 6.02 -19.11
N ALA A 197 7.47 5.43 -18.44
CA ALA A 197 7.66 3.99 -18.43
C ALA A 197 6.47 3.27 -17.78
N PHE A 198 5.93 3.85 -16.70
CA PHE A 198 4.75 3.32 -16.01
C PHE A 198 3.49 3.41 -16.90
N HIS A 199 3.28 4.54 -17.54
CA HIS A 199 2.18 4.72 -18.50
C HIS A 199 2.28 3.72 -19.65
N ASP A 200 3.44 3.57 -20.27
CA ASP A 200 3.67 2.64 -21.38
C ASP A 200 3.42 1.18 -20.96
N MET A 201 3.77 0.82 -19.73
CA MET A 201 3.47 -0.49 -19.16
C MET A 201 1.97 -0.72 -19.12
N VAL A 202 1.18 0.24 -18.59
CA VAL A 202 -0.29 0.13 -18.54
C VAL A 202 -0.87 -0.02 -19.95
N GLU A 203 -0.41 0.78 -20.92
CA GLU A 203 -0.88 0.71 -22.31
C GLU A 203 -0.49 -0.63 -22.99
N LEU A 204 0.66 -1.19 -22.65
CA LEU A 204 1.07 -2.51 -23.14
C LEU A 204 0.13 -3.60 -22.63
N PHE A 205 -0.23 -3.58 -21.33
CA PHE A 205 -1.19 -4.52 -20.76
C PHE A 205 -2.57 -4.38 -21.40
N LEU A 206 -3.07 -3.16 -21.55
CA LEU A 206 -4.38 -2.92 -22.16
C LEU A 206 -4.45 -3.42 -23.61
N ARG A 207 -3.38 -3.23 -24.39
CA ARG A 207 -3.29 -3.80 -25.75
C ARG A 207 -3.29 -5.32 -25.75
N GLY A 208 -2.61 -5.94 -24.77
CA GLY A 208 -2.60 -7.39 -24.60
C GLY A 208 -3.93 -7.98 -24.17
N LEU A 209 -4.74 -7.21 -23.45
CA LEU A 209 -6.07 -7.63 -22.98
C LEU A 209 -7.17 -7.37 -24.01
N ALA A 210 -6.98 -6.46 -24.96
CA ALA A 210 -8.01 -6.10 -25.94
C ALA A 210 -8.59 -7.33 -26.64
N ALA A 211 -9.91 -7.41 -26.73
CA ALA A 211 -10.57 -8.48 -27.47
C ALA A 211 -10.11 -8.43 -28.95
N PRO A 212 -9.93 -9.59 -29.60
CA PRO A 212 -9.58 -9.61 -31.02
C PRO A 212 -10.66 -8.92 -31.83
N SER A 213 -10.24 -8.02 -32.74
CA SER A 213 -11.15 -7.38 -33.68
C SER A 213 -11.90 -8.47 -34.47
N ARG A 214 -13.24 -8.42 -34.44
CA ARG A 214 -14.08 -9.30 -35.26
C ARG A 214 -14.01 -8.91 -36.72
#